data_d25786487b109c5ff8c5a74f95b4ff10
#
_entry.id   d25786487b109c5ff8c5a74f95b4ff10
#
_cell.length_a   1.000
_cell.length_b   1.000
_cell.length_c   1.000
_cell.angle_alpha   90.00
_cell.angle_beta   90.00
_cell.angle_gamma   90.00
#
_symmetry.space_group_name_H-M   'P 1'
#
loop_
_entity.id
_entity.type
_entity.pdbx_description
1 polymer ?
#
loop_
_entity_poly.entity_id
_entity_poly.type
_entity_poly.pdbx_seq_one_letter_code
_entity_poly.pdbx_strand_id
1 'polypeptide(L)'
;MIKKIIYLAFLLPLAGNAQTTVIKPLVKQPTAFAIITDNQTYANTKDAMHQYKTAVEDDGLATYLISGDWQNPDQVKQIIIKTYQECPSLEGLVLIGDVPVALVRNAQHMTTAFKMNEKAFPWDQSSVPTDRFYDDLNLKFEFIRQDSVNHQHFYYKLTEDSPQRLNPTFYSARIKYPEKKEGDKYAAIASYLKKAAAAKADKHNQLDRVFSVSYTHLRAHETVLDL
;
A
#
# COMPACT_ATOMS: atom_id res chain seq x y z
N MET A 1 8.45 -8.20 65.23
CA MET A 1 8.11 -7.31 64.09
C MET A 1 8.52 -7.98 62.80
N ILE A 2 7.56 -8.58 62.09
CA ILE A 2 7.82 -9.28 60.83
C ILE A 2 7.54 -8.29 59.71
N LYS A 3 8.57 -7.85 58.97
CA LYS A 3 8.43 -7.00 57.76
C LYS A 3 7.91 -7.85 56.61
N LYS A 4 6.64 -7.60 56.19
CA LYS A 4 6.10 -8.15 54.96
C LYS A 4 6.73 -7.41 53.76
N ILE A 5 7.51 -8.14 52.98
CA ILE A 5 8.03 -7.66 51.68
C ILE A 5 6.93 -7.95 50.66
N ILE A 6 6.30 -6.89 50.11
CA ILE A 6 5.34 -6.98 49.02
C ILE A 6 6.16 -6.98 47.70
N TYR A 7 6.20 -8.12 47.03
CA TYR A 7 6.71 -8.21 45.66
C TYR A 7 5.66 -7.63 44.70
N LEU A 8 5.92 -6.45 44.20
CA LEU A 8 5.16 -5.87 43.09
C LEU A 8 5.65 -6.52 41.79
N ALA A 9 4.89 -7.50 41.32
CA ALA A 9 5.14 -8.11 40.00
C ALA A 9 4.79 -7.08 38.90
N PHE A 10 5.81 -6.51 38.27
CA PHE A 10 5.65 -5.69 37.08
C PHE A 10 5.31 -6.63 35.90
N LEU A 11 4.03 -6.72 35.57
CA LEU A 11 3.57 -7.30 34.30
C LEU A 11 4.00 -6.36 33.17
N LEU A 12 5.15 -6.64 32.55
CA LEU A 12 5.51 -6.06 31.28
C LEU A 12 4.49 -6.55 30.25
N PRO A 13 3.83 -5.66 29.49
CA PRO A 13 3.02 -6.11 28.38
C PRO A 13 3.95 -6.82 27.39
N LEU A 14 3.70 -8.09 27.12
CA LEU A 14 4.25 -8.77 25.96
C LEU A 14 3.71 -8.01 24.74
N ALA A 15 4.52 -7.11 24.18
CA ALA A 15 4.31 -6.60 22.85
C ALA A 15 4.37 -7.82 21.91
N GLY A 16 3.20 -8.28 21.49
CA GLY A 16 3.10 -9.34 20.50
C GLY A 16 3.87 -8.85 19.26
N ASN A 17 5.03 -9.45 18.99
CA ASN A 17 5.73 -9.21 17.76
C ASN A 17 4.82 -9.70 16.64
N ALA A 18 4.23 -8.78 15.88
CA ALA A 18 3.54 -9.10 14.64
C ALA A 18 4.50 -9.92 13.79
N GLN A 19 4.14 -11.19 13.56
CA GLN A 19 5.03 -12.13 12.88
C GLN A 19 5.13 -11.72 11.40
N THR A 20 6.22 -11.04 11.06
CA THR A 20 6.53 -10.65 9.68
C THR A 20 7.46 -11.68 9.07
N THR A 21 7.09 -12.21 7.93
CA THR A 21 7.91 -13.13 7.14
C THR A 21 8.43 -12.41 5.90
N VAL A 22 9.73 -12.50 5.65
CA VAL A 22 10.38 -11.91 4.47
C VAL A 22 11.00 -13.02 3.64
N ILE A 23 10.48 -13.25 2.44
CA ILE A 23 11.07 -14.14 1.44
C ILE A 23 11.89 -13.28 0.49
N LYS A 24 13.19 -13.51 0.50
CA LYS A 24 14.15 -12.76 -0.33
C LYS A 24 14.08 -13.16 -1.80
N PRO A 25 14.59 -12.31 -2.71
CA PRO A 25 14.76 -12.67 -4.12
C PRO A 25 15.57 -13.94 -4.31
N LEU A 26 15.20 -14.74 -5.29
CA LEU A 26 15.96 -15.92 -5.75
C LEU A 26 17.03 -15.55 -6.78
N VAL A 27 16.87 -14.38 -7.41
CA VAL A 27 17.74 -13.87 -8.47
C VAL A 27 18.36 -12.54 -8.06
N LYS A 28 19.54 -12.25 -8.60
CA LYS A 28 20.19 -10.93 -8.47
C LYS A 28 19.86 -10.14 -9.72
N GLN A 29 19.21 -8.98 -9.55
CA GLN A 29 18.88 -8.06 -10.62
C GLN A 29 19.34 -6.64 -10.24
N PRO A 30 19.51 -5.74 -11.23
CA PRO A 30 19.91 -4.37 -10.99
C PRO A 30 18.92 -3.60 -10.11
N THR A 31 17.62 -3.88 -10.28
CA THR A 31 16.53 -3.25 -9.55
C THR A 31 15.70 -4.28 -8.80
N ALA A 32 14.96 -3.83 -7.80
CA ALA A 32 14.17 -4.68 -6.93
C ALA A 32 12.73 -4.23 -6.83
N PHE A 33 11.87 -5.17 -6.46
CA PHE A 33 10.43 -4.98 -6.28
C PHE A 33 9.96 -5.64 -4.98
N ALA A 34 8.94 -5.09 -4.32
CA ALA A 34 8.36 -5.68 -3.12
C ALA A 34 6.89 -6.03 -3.29
N ILE A 35 6.54 -7.26 -2.99
CA ILE A 35 5.16 -7.74 -2.82
C ILE A 35 4.89 -7.74 -1.32
N ILE A 36 3.91 -6.95 -0.87
CA ILE A 36 3.52 -6.84 0.53
C ILE A 36 2.09 -7.34 0.68
N THR A 37 1.86 -8.26 1.62
CA THR A 37 0.56 -8.87 1.82
C THR A 37 0.28 -9.11 3.31
N ASP A 38 -0.96 -9.34 3.68
CA ASP A 38 -1.31 -9.85 5.01
C ASP A 38 -1.12 -11.38 5.08
N ASN A 39 -0.91 -11.90 6.29
CA ASN A 39 -0.64 -13.31 6.51
C ASN A 39 -1.79 -14.24 6.05
N GLN A 40 -3.03 -13.78 6.18
CA GLN A 40 -4.22 -14.55 5.77
C GLN A 40 -4.29 -14.68 4.25
N THR A 41 -4.12 -13.55 3.54
CA THR A 41 -4.06 -13.55 2.08
C THR A 41 -2.90 -14.41 1.58
N TYR A 42 -1.71 -14.28 2.17
CA TYR A 42 -0.57 -15.11 1.82
C TYR A 42 -0.85 -16.61 2.00
N ALA A 43 -1.37 -17.00 3.16
CA ALA A 43 -1.65 -18.42 3.45
C ALA A 43 -2.64 -19.05 2.46
N ASN A 44 -3.68 -18.29 2.06
CA ASN A 44 -4.73 -18.77 1.18
C ASN A 44 -4.41 -18.64 -0.33
N THR A 45 -3.36 -17.88 -0.70
CA THR A 45 -2.99 -17.64 -2.11
C THR A 45 -1.53 -17.98 -2.40
N LYS A 46 -0.89 -18.77 -1.54
CA LYS A 46 0.56 -19.02 -1.53
C LYS A 46 1.12 -19.37 -2.91
N ASP A 47 0.54 -20.36 -3.57
CA ASP A 47 1.03 -20.83 -4.87
C ASP A 47 0.92 -19.74 -5.96
N ALA A 48 -0.20 -19.03 -6.01
CA ALA A 48 -0.39 -17.94 -6.95
C ALA A 48 0.54 -16.76 -6.66
N MET A 49 0.81 -16.50 -5.38
CA MET A 49 1.75 -15.45 -4.95
C MET A 49 3.18 -15.77 -5.37
N HIS A 50 3.61 -17.04 -5.20
CA HIS A 50 4.92 -17.50 -5.65
C HIS A 50 5.05 -17.48 -7.16
N GLN A 51 4.01 -17.92 -7.90
CA GLN A 51 3.99 -17.84 -9.37
C GLN A 51 4.14 -16.39 -9.84
N TYR A 52 3.41 -15.46 -9.22
CA TYR A 52 3.52 -14.03 -9.54
C TYR A 52 4.91 -13.47 -9.22
N LYS A 53 5.47 -13.82 -8.03
CA LYS A 53 6.85 -13.43 -7.66
C LYS A 53 7.86 -13.92 -8.70
N THR A 54 7.80 -15.20 -9.09
CA THR A 54 8.70 -15.77 -10.11
C THR A 54 8.57 -15.05 -11.44
N ALA A 55 7.33 -14.78 -11.90
CA ALA A 55 7.11 -14.06 -13.15
C ALA A 55 7.66 -12.63 -13.13
N VAL A 56 7.65 -11.95 -11.96
CA VAL A 56 8.27 -10.62 -11.79
C VAL A 56 9.80 -10.74 -11.79
N GLU A 57 10.37 -11.81 -11.21
CA GLU A 57 11.81 -12.08 -11.25
C GLU A 57 12.31 -12.41 -12.66
N ASP A 58 11.54 -13.17 -13.42
CA ASP A 58 11.82 -13.50 -14.84
C ASP A 58 11.72 -12.25 -15.74
N ASP A 59 10.95 -11.25 -15.31
CA ASP A 59 10.81 -9.95 -15.96
C ASP A 59 11.95 -8.96 -15.58
N GLY A 60 12.88 -9.39 -14.74
CA GLY A 60 14.12 -8.66 -14.44
C GLY A 60 14.14 -7.88 -13.11
N LEU A 61 13.22 -8.13 -12.19
CA LEU A 61 13.16 -7.44 -10.90
C LEU A 61 13.44 -8.40 -9.74
N ALA A 62 14.47 -8.15 -8.93
CA ALA A 62 14.73 -8.92 -7.72
C ALA A 62 13.59 -8.72 -6.72
N THR A 63 12.74 -9.75 -6.51
CA THR A 63 11.45 -9.57 -5.85
C THR A 63 11.44 -10.08 -4.42
N TYR A 64 11.17 -9.18 -3.47
CA TYR A 64 10.86 -9.50 -2.08
C TYR A 64 9.38 -9.85 -1.95
N LEU A 65 9.06 -10.89 -1.19
CA LEU A 65 7.69 -11.20 -0.78
C LEU A 65 7.61 -11.11 0.75
N ILE A 66 6.81 -10.16 1.22
CA ILE A 66 6.73 -9.79 2.63
C ILE A 66 5.29 -10.00 3.10
N SER A 67 5.09 -10.88 4.07
CA SER A 67 3.79 -11.07 4.70
C SER A 67 3.84 -10.72 6.18
N GLY A 68 2.75 -10.17 6.70
CA GLY A 68 2.68 -9.78 8.09
C GLY A 68 1.25 -9.66 8.62
N ASP A 69 1.15 -9.61 9.94
CA ASP A 69 -0.09 -9.31 10.66
C ASP A 69 -0.11 -7.81 10.99
N TRP A 70 -0.56 -7.04 10.01
CA TRP A 70 -0.47 -5.58 10.02
C TRP A 70 -1.54 -4.95 10.89
N GLN A 71 -1.16 -4.34 12.01
CA GLN A 71 -2.09 -3.66 12.91
C GLN A 71 -2.42 -2.23 12.46
N ASN A 72 -1.54 -1.60 11.68
CA ASN A 72 -1.72 -0.23 11.18
C ASN A 72 -0.81 0.05 9.97
N PRO A 73 -1.04 1.15 9.24
CA PRO A 73 -0.21 1.56 8.12
C PRO A 73 1.26 1.84 8.47
N ASP A 74 1.54 2.32 9.69
CA ASP A 74 2.90 2.67 10.08
C ASP A 74 3.80 1.44 10.14
N GLN A 75 3.30 0.29 10.60
CA GLN A 75 4.05 -0.96 10.58
C GLN A 75 4.43 -1.39 9.16
N VAL A 76 3.50 -1.25 8.21
CA VAL A 76 3.76 -1.53 6.80
C VAL A 76 4.80 -0.55 6.25
N LYS A 77 4.66 0.74 6.53
CA LYS A 77 5.63 1.77 6.10
C LYS A 77 7.03 1.48 6.67
N GLN A 78 7.12 1.07 7.93
CA GLN A 78 8.40 0.73 8.54
C GLN A 78 9.10 -0.45 7.88
N ILE A 79 8.39 -1.51 7.51
CA ILE A 79 8.99 -2.64 6.80
C ILE A 79 9.43 -2.25 5.38
N ILE A 80 8.68 -1.36 4.71
CA ILE A 80 9.07 -0.79 3.41
C ILE A 80 10.39 -0.02 3.55
N ILE A 81 10.47 0.88 4.53
CA ILE A 81 11.69 1.67 4.81
C ILE A 81 12.86 0.75 5.11
N LYS A 82 12.68 -0.25 5.96
CA LYS A 82 13.72 -1.24 6.28
C LYS A 82 14.19 -1.98 5.02
N THR A 83 13.25 -2.46 4.20
CA THR A 83 13.59 -3.15 2.95
C THR A 83 14.35 -2.24 1.99
N TYR A 84 13.97 -0.97 1.89
CA TYR A 84 14.67 0.02 1.07
C TYR A 84 16.08 0.33 1.59
N GLN A 85 16.27 0.41 2.92
CA GLN A 85 17.59 0.59 3.52
C GLN A 85 18.52 -0.62 3.26
N GLU A 86 17.97 -1.84 3.28
CA GLU A 86 18.72 -3.07 2.95
C GLU A 86 18.94 -3.22 1.44
N CYS A 87 18.07 -2.67 0.61
CA CYS A 87 18.10 -2.74 -0.85
C CYS A 87 17.73 -1.38 -1.48
N PRO A 88 18.68 -0.44 -1.61
CA PRO A 88 18.43 0.89 -2.18
C PRO A 88 18.02 0.88 -3.65
N SER A 89 18.14 -0.25 -4.34
CA SER A 89 17.63 -0.45 -5.70
C SER A 89 16.16 -0.85 -5.77
N LEU A 90 15.44 -0.87 -4.64
CA LEU A 90 14.00 -1.06 -4.60
C LEU A 90 13.31 0.11 -5.32
N GLU A 91 12.61 -0.16 -6.42
CA GLU A 91 11.99 0.87 -7.27
C GLU A 91 10.46 0.84 -7.25
N GLY A 92 9.86 -0.29 -6.81
CA GLY A 92 8.42 -0.43 -6.82
C GLY A 92 7.88 -1.41 -5.79
N LEU A 93 6.58 -1.30 -5.52
CA LEU A 93 5.88 -2.19 -4.61
C LEU A 93 4.43 -2.46 -5.03
N VAL A 94 3.89 -3.60 -4.61
CA VAL A 94 2.47 -3.92 -4.70
C VAL A 94 1.93 -4.37 -3.35
N LEU A 95 0.80 -3.79 -2.96
CA LEU A 95 0.08 -4.12 -1.73
C LEU A 95 -1.07 -5.07 -2.09
N ILE A 96 -1.07 -6.30 -1.55
CA ILE A 96 -2.02 -7.35 -1.93
C ILE A 96 -2.84 -7.78 -0.72
N GLY A 97 -4.16 -7.85 -0.86
CA GLY A 97 -5.07 -8.31 0.18
C GLY A 97 -5.43 -7.24 1.19
N ASP A 98 -5.50 -7.64 2.46
CA ASP A 98 -5.97 -6.81 3.56
C ASP A 98 -4.84 -5.97 4.19
N VAL A 99 -3.99 -5.39 3.36
CA VAL A 99 -3.01 -4.39 3.83
C VAL A 99 -3.75 -3.11 4.24
N PRO A 100 -3.50 -2.55 5.43
CA PRO A 100 -4.18 -1.35 5.92
C PRO A 100 -4.22 -0.22 4.91
N VAL A 101 -5.26 0.61 4.96
CA VAL A 101 -5.47 1.74 4.05
C VAL A 101 -5.30 3.04 4.82
N ALA A 102 -4.37 3.87 4.39
CA ALA A 102 -4.24 5.22 4.89
C ALA A 102 -5.21 6.16 4.15
N LEU A 103 -6.03 6.88 4.91
CA LEU A 103 -6.90 7.94 4.43
C LEU A 103 -6.31 9.28 4.91
N VAL A 104 -5.93 10.13 3.98
CA VAL A 104 -5.17 11.34 4.26
C VAL A 104 -6.00 12.59 3.99
N ARG A 105 -5.99 13.53 4.94
CA ARG A 105 -6.50 14.89 4.77
C ARG A 105 -5.36 15.91 4.75
N ASN A 106 -5.69 17.17 4.51
CA ASN A 106 -4.77 18.30 4.34
C ASN A 106 -3.77 18.09 3.16
N ALA A 107 -4.12 17.20 2.21
CA ALA A 107 -3.28 16.84 1.07
C ALA A 107 -3.97 17.09 -0.29
N GLN A 108 -5.16 17.68 -0.29
CA GLN A 108 -5.97 17.84 -1.51
C GLN A 108 -5.31 18.71 -2.58
N HIS A 109 -4.44 19.65 -2.19
CA HIS A 109 -3.67 20.46 -3.13
C HIS A 109 -2.69 19.63 -3.97
N MET A 110 -2.31 18.44 -3.50
CA MET A 110 -1.46 17.48 -4.21
C MET A 110 -2.26 16.49 -5.09
N THR A 111 -3.59 16.57 -5.07
CA THR A 111 -4.45 15.70 -5.88
C THR A 111 -5.20 16.51 -6.91
N THR A 112 -5.50 15.91 -8.07
CA THR A 112 -6.31 16.54 -9.10
C THR A 112 -7.78 16.11 -9.07
N ALA A 113 -8.07 14.98 -8.44
CA ALA A 113 -9.36 14.31 -8.54
C ALA A 113 -10.34 14.63 -7.40
N PHE A 114 -9.82 14.99 -6.22
CA PHE A 114 -10.63 15.21 -5.04
C PHE A 114 -10.37 16.58 -4.43
N LYS A 115 -11.42 17.39 -4.34
CA LYS A 115 -11.41 18.71 -3.72
C LYS A 115 -12.65 18.87 -2.85
N MET A 116 -12.47 18.99 -1.55
CA MET A 116 -13.53 19.20 -0.57
C MET A 116 -13.10 20.26 0.44
N ASN A 117 -14.04 21.02 0.96
CA ASN A 117 -13.75 21.98 2.01
C ASN A 117 -13.51 21.25 3.35
N GLU A 118 -12.26 20.98 3.67
CA GLU A 118 -11.86 20.28 4.90
C GLU A 118 -12.24 21.02 6.19
N LYS A 119 -12.55 22.34 6.12
CA LYS A 119 -13.03 23.10 7.27
C LYS A 119 -14.52 22.91 7.51
N ALA A 120 -15.29 22.63 6.44
CA ALA A 120 -16.73 22.42 6.52
C ALA A 120 -17.11 20.96 6.74
N PHE A 121 -16.26 20.02 6.39
CA PHE A 121 -16.53 18.59 6.48
C PHE A 121 -15.62 17.89 7.51
N PRO A 122 -16.14 16.93 8.29
CA PRO A 122 -15.37 16.18 9.26
C PRO A 122 -14.32 15.32 8.55
N TRP A 123 -13.33 14.86 9.32
CA TRP A 123 -12.17 14.11 8.83
C TRP A 123 -12.53 12.83 8.06
N ASP A 124 -13.58 12.11 8.44
CA ASP A 124 -14.07 10.90 7.79
C ASP A 124 -14.65 11.16 6.39
N GLN A 125 -15.20 12.35 6.16
CA GLN A 125 -15.75 12.75 4.87
C GLN A 125 -14.74 13.50 3.99
N SER A 126 -13.69 14.08 4.59
CA SER A 126 -12.72 14.91 3.88
C SER A 126 -11.35 14.27 3.71
N SER A 127 -11.18 12.99 4.09
CA SER A 127 -9.96 12.23 3.89
C SER A 127 -10.05 11.37 2.62
N VAL A 128 -8.92 11.21 1.93
CA VAL A 128 -8.80 10.45 0.68
C VAL A 128 -7.94 9.22 0.91
N PRO A 129 -8.40 8.01 0.53
CA PRO A 129 -7.55 6.83 0.57
C PRO A 129 -6.39 7.00 -0.43
N THR A 130 -5.17 6.75 0.03
CA THR A 130 -3.99 6.96 -0.82
C THR A 130 -2.82 6.09 -0.41
N ASP A 131 -2.19 5.45 -1.39
CA ASP A 131 -0.95 4.70 -1.19
C ASP A 131 0.31 5.59 -1.24
N ARG A 132 0.16 6.94 -1.45
CA ARG A 132 1.24 7.92 -1.26
C ARG A 132 1.79 7.91 0.17
N PHE A 133 1.00 7.40 1.11
CA PHE A 133 1.46 7.13 2.47
C PHE A 133 2.65 6.16 2.51
N TYR A 134 2.66 5.17 1.61
CA TYR A 134 3.65 4.10 1.55
C TYR A 134 4.80 4.36 0.58
N ASP A 135 4.50 4.99 -0.55
CA ASP A 135 5.43 5.09 -1.67
C ASP A 135 6.19 6.42 -1.75
N ASP A 136 5.74 7.46 -1.03
CA ASP A 136 6.49 8.70 -0.87
C ASP A 136 7.05 8.78 0.55
N LEU A 137 8.31 8.40 0.70
CA LEU A 137 8.96 8.35 2.02
C LEU A 137 9.28 9.72 2.60
N ASN A 138 9.21 10.79 1.81
CA ASN A 138 9.49 12.15 2.26
C ASN A 138 8.28 12.80 2.94
N LEU A 139 7.07 12.30 2.66
CA LEU A 139 5.86 12.85 3.25
C LEU A 139 5.73 12.47 4.72
N LYS A 140 5.35 13.47 5.54
CA LYS A 140 5.15 13.33 6.98
C LYS A 140 3.67 13.37 7.30
N PHE A 141 3.23 12.39 8.04
CA PHE A 141 1.83 12.21 8.41
C PHE A 141 1.68 12.13 9.92
N GLU A 142 0.61 12.69 10.44
CA GLU A 142 0.20 12.54 11.82
C GLU A 142 -1.07 11.70 11.88
N PHE A 143 -1.06 10.66 12.73
CA PHE A 143 -2.20 9.78 12.95
C PHE A 143 -3.34 10.53 13.63
N ILE A 144 -4.57 10.35 13.13
CA ILE A 144 -5.79 10.89 13.74
C ILE A 144 -6.51 9.79 14.52
N ARG A 145 -6.94 8.73 13.82
CA ARG A 145 -7.65 7.60 14.41
C ARG A 145 -7.81 6.44 13.43
N GLN A 146 -8.15 5.27 13.95
CA GLN A 146 -8.67 4.15 13.17
C GLN A 146 -10.19 4.29 13.02
N ASP A 147 -10.73 3.85 11.87
CA ASP A 147 -12.16 3.78 11.65
C ASP A 147 -12.80 2.72 12.56
N SER A 148 -13.96 3.06 13.16
CA SER A 148 -14.65 2.17 14.08
C SER A 148 -15.49 1.10 13.39
N VAL A 149 -15.81 1.28 12.10
CA VAL A 149 -16.62 0.36 11.29
C VAL A 149 -15.72 -0.46 10.38
N ASN A 150 -14.80 0.19 9.68
CA ASN A 150 -13.83 -0.46 8.83
C ASN A 150 -12.44 -0.42 9.45
N HIS A 151 -12.10 -1.46 10.22
CA HIS A 151 -10.83 -1.55 10.94
C HIS A 151 -9.58 -1.57 10.03
N GLN A 152 -9.75 -1.68 8.72
CA GLN A 152 -8.65 -1.55 7.74
C GLN A 152 -8.37 -0.08 7.36
N HIS A 153 -9.21 0.88 7.78
CA HIS A 153 -9.08 2.29 7.47
C HIS A 153 -8.47 3.06 8.63
N PHE A 154 -7.43 3.84 8.32
CA PHE A 154 -6.69 4.65 9.29
C PHE A 154 -6.57 6.07 8.77
N TYR A 155 -7.02 7.03 9.58
CA TYR A 155 -7.03 8.44 9.20
C TYR A 155 -5.77 9.15 9.64
N TYR A 156 -5.21 9.89 8.71
CA TYR A 156 -4.02 10.70 8.91
C TYR A 156 -4.24 12.10 8.37
N LYS A 157 -3.42 13.05 8.83
CA LYS A 157 -3.28 14.35 8.17
C LYS A 157 -1.84 14.54 7.68
N LEU A 158 -1.67 15.20 6.55
CA LEU A 158 -0.37 15.69 6.13
C LEU A 158 0.03 16.83 7.08
N THR A 159 1.26 16.78 7.62
CA THR A 159 1.74 17.82 8.54
C THR A 159 2.18 19.07 7.77
N GLU A 160 2.16 20.23 8.42
CA GLU A 160 2.55 21.49 7.80
C GLU A 160 4.04 21.54 7.43
N ASP A 161 4.89 20.83 8.18
CA ASP A 161 6.32 20.69 7.92
C ASP A 161 6.66 19.59 6.90
N SER A 162 5.65 18.91 6.35
CA SER A 162 5.83 17.95 5.27
C SER A 162 6.10 18.66 3.94
N PRO A 163 6.85 18.07 3.00
CA PRO A 163 6.85 18.51 1.62
C PRO A 163 5.42 18.64 1.09
N GLN A 164 5.12 19.80 0.44
CA GLN A 164 3.78 20.09 -0.06
C GLN A 164 3.60 19.72 -1.54
N ARG A 165 4.40 18.76 -2.02
CA ARG A 165 4.35 18.19 -3.37
C ARG A 165 4.69 16.71 -3.33
N LEU A 166 4.15 15.95 -4.27
CA LEU A 166 4.46 14.54 -4.44
C LEU A 166 5.84 14.36 -5.07
N ASN A 167 6.63 13.47 -4.49
CA ASN A 167 7.90 12.98 -5.04
C ASN A 167 8.05 11.49 -4.65
N PRO A 168 7.26 10.59 -5.27
CA PRO A 168 7.25 9.17 -4.89
C PRO A 168 8.65 8.55 -4.99
N THR A 169 9.03 7.83 -3.94
CA THR A 169 10.27 7.05 -3.89
C THR A 169 10.13 5.78 -4.73
N PHE A 170 8.91 5.23 -4.78
CA PHE A 170 8.56 4.00 -5.48
C PHE A 170 7.37 4.22 -6.40
N TYR A 171 7.25 3.41 -7.46
CA TYR A 171 5.93 3.21 -8.04
C TYR A 171 5.16 2.17 -7.22
N SER A 172 3.85 2.32 -7.11
CA SER A 172 3.03 1.45 -6.28
C SER A 172 1.74 1.04 -6.95
N ALA A 173 1.24 -0.13 -6.56
CA ALA A 173 -0.07 -0.63 -6.93
C ALA A 173 -0.73 -1.35 -5.76
N ARG A 174 -2.08 -1.46 -5.80
CA ARG A 174 -2.84 -2.21 -4.81
C ARG A 174 -3.78 -3.20 -5.49
N ILE A 175 -3.77 -4.44 -4.99
CA ILE A 175 -4.69 -5.50 -5.39
C ILE A 175 -5.53 -5.84 -4.17
N LYS A 176 -6.76 -5.30 -4.11
CA LYS A 176 -7.70 -5.51 -3.00
C LYS A 176 -9.03 -6.02 -3.54
N TYR A 177 -9.60 -7.01 -2.85
CA TYR A 177 -10.95 -7.46 -3.14
C TYR A 177 -11.97 -6.42 -2.64
N PRO A 178 -13.01 -6.07 -3.41
CA PRO A 178 -13.99 -5.07 -3.00
C PRO A 178 -14.74 -5.49 -1.73
N GLU A 179 -14.81 -4.63 -0.72
CA GLU A 179 -15.35 -4.93 0.62
C GLU A 179 -16.81 -5.37 0.62
N LYS A 180 -17.60 -4.86 -0.33
CA LYS A 180 -19.05 -5.15 -0.43
C LYS A 180 -19.38 -6.23 -1.46
N LYS A 181 -18.38 -6.88 -2.04
CA LYS A 181 -18.61 -7.92 -3.06
C LYS A 181 -18.74 -9.28 -2.38
N GLU A 182 -19.83 -9.99 -2.69
CA GLU A 182 -19.98 -11.39 -2.31
C GLU A 182 -19.03 -12.28 -3.11
N GLY A 183 -18.54 -13.34 -2.50
CA GLY A 183 -17.68 -14.33 -3.14
C GLY A 183 -16.39 -14.60 -2.36
N ASP A 184 -15.60 -15.52 -2.89
CA ASP A 184 -14.33 -15.91 -2.30
C ASP A 184 -13.23 -14.92 -2.72
N LYS A 185 -12.82 -14.04 -1.79
CA LYS A 185 -11.78 -13.04 -2.03
C LYS A 185 -10.42 -13.67 -2.35
N TYR A 186 -10.09 -14.80 -1.73
CA TYR A 186 -8.80 -15.46 -1.93
C TYR A 186 -8.73 -16.14 -3.29
N ALA A 187 -9.81 -16.81 -3.71
CA ALA A 187 -9.91 -17.36 -5.06
C ALA A 187 -9.81 -16.26 -6.13
N ALA A 188 -10.46 -15.11 -5.91
CA ALA A 188 -10.41 -13.99 -6.83
C ALA A 188 -8.99 -13.38 -6.91
N ILE A 189 -8.31 -13.15 -5.77
CA ILE A 189 -6.93 -12.67 -5.73
C ILE A 189 -5.99 -13.66 -6.40
N ALA A 190 -6.09 -14.96 -6.08
CA ALA A 190 -5.27 -16.02 -6.69
C ALA A 190 -5.46 -16.07 -8.21
N SER A 191 -6.70 -16.00 -8.69
CA SER A 191 -7.02 -15.96 -10.13
C SER A 191 -6.37 -14.74 -10.82
N TYR A 192 -6.46 -13.56 -10.19
CA TYR A 192 -5.84 -12.35 -10.72
C TYR A 192 -4.31 -12.47 -10.78
N LEU A 193 -3.66 -12.99 -9.73
CA LEU A 193 -2.22 -13.17 -9.68
C LEU A 193 -1.72 -14.16 -10.75
N LYS A 194 -2.44 -15.27 -10.96
CA LYS A 194 -2.14 -16.24 -12.03
C LYS A 194 -2.25 -15.58 -13.41
N LYS A 195 -3.32 -14.80 -13.63
CA LYS A 195 -3.49 -14.01 -14.88
C LYS A 195 -2.35 -13.02 -15.07
N ALA A 196 -1.96 -12.29 -14.04
CA ALA A 196 -0.87 -11.32 -14.10
C ALA A 196 0.48 -12.01 -14.37
N ALA A 197 0.74 -13.15 -13.74
CA ALA A 197 1.93 -13.97 -14.00
C ALA A 197 1.98 -14.47 -15.45
N ALA A 198 0.86 -15.00 -15.97
CA ALA A 198 0.76 -15.45 -17.35
C ALA A 198 0.97 -14.30 -18.36
N ALA A 199 0.41 -13.11 -18.08
CA ALA A 199 0.60 -11.94 -18.94
C ALA A 199 2.06 -11.47 -18.97
N LYS A 200 2.79 -11.56 -17.86
CA LYS A 200 4.24 -11.26 -17.82
C LYS A 200 5.09 -12.28 -18.59
N ALA A 201 4.68 -13.56 -18.55
CA ALA A 201 5.36 -14.62 -19.30
C ALA A 201 5.14 -14.52 -20.82
N ASP A 202 4.03 -13.94 -21.26
CA ASP A 202 3.70 -13.76 -22.69
C ASP A 202 4.35 -12.49 -23.24
N LYS A 203 5.63 -12.62 -23.62
CA LYS A 203 6.42 -11.52 -24.20
C LYS A 203 5.93 -11.05 -25.59
N HIS A 204 5.03 -11.78 -26.22
CA HIS A 204 4.51 -11.45 -27.56
C HIS A 204 3.23 -10.60 -27.51
N ASN A 205 2.56 -10.54 -26.35
CA ASN A 205 1.30 -9.81 -26.18
C ASN A 205 1.51 -8.48 -25.45
N GLN A 206 2.58 -7.78 -25.76
CA GLN A 206 2.82 -6.46 -25.21
C GLN A 206 1.85 -5.45 -25.83
N LEU A 207 1.15 -4.71 -24.98
CA LEU A 207 0.37 -3.56 -25.41
C LEU A 207 1.34 -2.45 -25.86
N ASP A 208 1.54 -2.31 -27.15
CA ASP A 208 2.33 -1.25 -27.77
C ASP A 208 1.55 0.07 -27.93
N ARG A 209 0.31 0.13 -27.41
CA ARG A 209 -0.57 1.31 -27.48
C ARG A 209 -0.87 1.85 -26.10
N VAL A 210 -0.49 3.09 -25.87
CA VAL A 210 -0.86 3.86 -24.68
C VAL A 210 -2.02 4.78 -25.03
N PHE A 211 -3.19 4.60 -24.37
CA PHE A 211 -4.27 5.57 -24.43
C PHE A 211 -4.06 6.60 -23.32
N SER A 212 -3.65 7.80 -23.69
CA SER A 212 -3.63 8.93 -22.78
C SER A 212 -4.99 9.62 -22.83
N VAL A 213 -5.75 9.54 -21.76
CA VAL A 213 -6.98 10.32 -21.59
C VAL A 213 -6.64 11.60 -20.85
N SER A 214 -6.51 12.70 -21.57
CA SER A 214 -6.48 14.03 -20.96
C SER A 214 -7.93 14.48 -20.72
N TYR A 215 -8.15 15.27 -19.65
CA TYR A 215 -9.46 15.86 -19.34
C TYR A 215 -9.82 16.98 -20.34
N THR A 216 -9.92 16.63 -21.61
CA THR A 216 -10.29 17.58 -22.67
C THR A 216 -11.76 17.98 -22.61
N HIS A 217 -12.60 17.25 -21.88
CA HIS A 217 -14.03 17.60 -21.75
C HIS A 217 -14.29 18.96 -21.09
N LEU A 218 -13.40 19.43 -20.21
CA LEU A 218 -13.52 20.77 -19.63
C LEU A 218 -13.01 21.87 -20.56
N ARG A 219 -12.16 21.54 -21.55
CA ARG A 219 -11.66 22.49 -22.57
C ARG A 219 -12.47 22.50 -23.84
N ALA A 220 -13.17 21.41 -24.17
CA ALA A 220 -14.01 21.34 -25.36
C ALA A 220 -15.22 22.31 -25.30
N HIS A 221 -15.65 22.74 -24.10
CA HIS A 221 -16.67 23.77 -23.96
C HIS A 221 -16.16 25.21 -24.15
N GLU A 222 -14.87 25.44 -23.98
CA GLU A 222 -14.27 26.77 -24.21
C GLU A 222 -13.97 27.04 -25.69
N THR A 223 -13.74 26.00 -26.49
CA THR A 223 -13.42 26.15 -27.92
C THR A 223 -14.65 26.27 -28.84
N VAL A 224 -15.85 26.06 -28.33
CA VAL A 224 -17.10 26.21 -29.12
C VAL A 224 -17.70 27.62 -29.03
N LEU A 225 -17.17 28.48 -28.16
CA LEU A 225 -17.65 29.86 -28.00
C LEU A 225 -16.85 30.91 -28.77
N ASP A 226 -15.81 30.53 -29.51
CA ASP A 226 -14.96 31.41 -30.31
C ASP A 226 -15.17 31.23 -31.84
N LEU A 227 -16.36 30.79 -32.28
CA LEU A 227 -16.73 30.77 -33.70
C LEU A 227 -17.97 31.65 -33.95
#